data_6ea728df1e2ca6bede3ffa9e9b74d820
#
_entry.id   6ea728df1e2ca6bede3ffa9e9b74d820
#
_cell.length_a   1.000
_cell.length_b   1.000
_cell.length_c   1.000
_cell.angle_alpha   90.00
_cell.angle_beta   90.00
_cell.angle_gamma   90.00
#
_symmetry.space_group_name_H-M   'P 1'
#
loop_
_entity.id
_entity.type
_entity.pdbx_description
1 polymer ?
#
loop_
_entity_poly.entity_id
_entity_poly.type
_entity_poly.pdbx_seq_one_letter_code
_entity_poly.pdbx_strand_id
1 'polypeptide(L)'
;AAHGRITIDLPDRPAGGLSVSWFAEPEDYLISAKDKNGNECNRFAKEKGFAKIKNFFELAPDVRKITIDLKSPKDSISELNVFGQGTLPASVQVWENPAKRADLMVVSAHEDDELLWFGGTIPTYAVEREKSVVVAYMSGASAARRSELLNGLWHMGVRQYPVIGPFGDAYSTNMAVIYDQWGRERVRKYVMGLIRRYKPDVVVTHDRGGEYGHGAHKVTADASVYCVENAANPSVLPALCEAYGAWTVKKLYLHMGEENVIRMDWNVPLSA
;
A
#
# COMPACT_ATOMS: atom_id res chain seq x y z
N ALA A 1 15.11 -0.96 26.42
CA ALA A 1 16.49 -0.87 25.91
C ALA A 1 16.45 -0.95 24.39
N ALA A 2 17.37 -0.27 23.69
CA ALA A 2 17.52 -0.41 22.25
C ALA A 2 18.22 -1.74 21.95
N HIS A 3 17.70 -2.52 20.99
CA HIS A 3 18.37 -3.73 20.50
C HIS A 3 19.49 -3.41 19.51
N GLY A 4 19.40 -2.26 18.83
CA GLY A 4 20.43 -1.73 17.94
C GLY A 4 20.36 -0.22 17.88
N ARG A 5 21.51 0.43 17.71
CA ARG A 5 21.60 1.88 17.53
C ARG A 5 22.51 2.21 16.38
N ILE A 6 22.01 3.02 15.46
CA ILE A 6 22.77 3.60 14.37
C ILE A 6 22.90 5.09 14.66
N THR A 7 24.12 5.63 14.56
CA THR A 7 24.38 7.06 14.72
C THR A 7 25.07 7.56 13.46
N ILE A 8 24.60 8.66 12.92
CA ILE A 8 25.14 9.33 11.73
C ILE A 8 25.49 10.74 12.13
N ASP A 9 26.77 11.04 12.09
CA ASP A 9 27.31 12.39 12.32
C ASP A 9 27.54 13.07 10.98
N LEU A 10 27.11 14.32 10.85
CA LEU A 10 27.13 15.14 9.64
C LEU A 10 27.89 16.45 9.91
N PRO A 11 29.21 16.40 9.99
CA PRO A 11 30.00 17.56 10.42
C PRO A 11 29.96 18.75 9.44
N ASP A 12 29.96 18.44 8.14
CA ASP A 12 30.20 19.46 7.11
C ASP A 12 28.93 20.07 6.51
N ARG A 13 27.86 19.27 6.41
CA ARG A 13 26.59 19.69 5.77
C ARG A 13 25.39 19.26 6.58
N PRO A 14 24.34 20.12 6.70
CA PRO A 14 23.10 19.74 7.34
C PRO A 14 22.33 18.74 6.47
N ALA A 15 21.64 17.79 7.11
CA ALA A 15 20.66 16.94 6.46
C ALA A 15 19.34 17.69 6.28
N GLY A 16 18.62 17.39 5.18
CA GLY A 16 17.25 17.84 4.91
C GLY A 16 16.25 16.70 4.90
N GLY A 17 16.73 15.46 4.75
CA GLY A 17 15.86 14.29 4.72
C GLY A 17 16.59 12.99 5.01
N LEU A 18 15.85 12.02 5.51
CA LEU A 18 16.30 10.65 5.77
C LEU A 18 15.33 9.66 5.12
N SER A 19 15.82 8.82 4.22
CA SER A 19 15.07 7.68 3.70
C SER A 19 15.55 6.40 4.36
N VAL A 20 14.60 5.60 4.82
CA VAL A 20 14.85 4.30 5.46
C VAL A 20 14.04 3.25 4.74
N SER A 21 14.72 2.24 4.18
CA SER A 21 14.12 1.01 3.68
C SER A 21 14.36 -0.10 4.70
N TRP A 22 13.27 -0.72 5.13
CA TRP A 22 13.30 -1.83 6.08
C TRP A 22 13.31 -3.15 5.34
N PHE A 23 13.95 -4.16 5.90
CA PHE A 23 13.92 -5.52 5.33
C PHE A 23 12.51 -6.14 5.42
N ALA A 24 11.77 -5.83 6.48
CA ALA A 24 10.37 -6.16 6.69
C ALA A 24 9.69 -5.01 7.42
N GLU A 25 8.37 -5.07 7.59
CA GLU A 25 7.66 -4.05 8.38
C GLU A 25 8.25 -3.97 9.80
N PRO A 26 8.78 -2.81 10.21
CA PRO A 26 9.40 -2.68 11.52
C PRO A 26 8.38 -2.86 12.64
N GLU A 27 8.78 -3.51 13.73
CA GLU A 27 7.93 -3.67 14.92
C GLU A 27 7.90 -2.39 15.76
N ASP A 28 9.07 -1.78 16.01
CA ASP A 28 9.18 -0.52 16.76
C ASP A 28 10.55 0.14 16.57
N TYR A 29 10.54 1.45 16.38
CA TYR A 29 11.76 2.25 16.25
C TYR A 29 11.56 3.66 16.80
N LEU A 30 12.69 4.32 17.06
CA LEU A 30 12.75 5.73 17.36
C LEU A 30 13.87 6.37 16.56
N ILE A 31 13.55 7.42 15.81
CA ILE A 31 14.53 8.25 15.10
C ILE A 31 14.55 9.62 15.77
N SER A 32 15.71 10.09 16.16
CA SER A 32 15.91 11.44 16.69
C SER A 32 16.99 12.16 15.91
N ALA A 33 16.82 13.46 15.74
CA ALA A 33 17.80 14.30 15.07
C ALA A 33 18.16 15.52 15.91
N LYS A 34 19.43 15.92 15.87
CA LYS A 34 19.98 17.03 16.63
C LYS A 34 20.66 18.04 15.73
N ASP A 35 20.59 19.32 16.11
CA ASP A 35 21.28 20.42 15.49
C ASP A 35 22.78 20.45 15.86
N LYS A 36 23.51 21.44 15.37
CA LYS A 36 24.94 21.67 15.67
C LYS A 36 25.23 21.96 17.15
N ASN A 37 24.24 22.41 17.91
CA ASN A 37 24.33 22.72 19.34
C ASN A 37 23.97 21.53 20.24
N GLY A 38 23.54 20.39 19.63
CA GLY A 38 23.13 19.20 20.34
C GLY A 38 21.67 19.20 20.77
N ASN A 39 20.85 20.19 20.38
CA ASN A 39 19.43 20.25 20.69
C ASN A 39 18.66 19.28 19.78
N GLU A 40 17.71 18.53 20.36
CA GLU A 40 16.82 17.67 19.58
C GLU A 40 15.84 18.55 18.80
N CYS A 41 15.81 18.40 17.47
CA CYS A 41 14.95 19.16 16.55
C CYS A 41 13.92 18.30 15.80
N ASN A 42 14.15 16.99 15.70
CA ASN A 42 13.16 16.05 15.17
C ASN A 42 13.11 14.79 16.02
N ARG A 43 11.90 14.20 16.09
CA ARG A 43 11.66 12.93 16.72
C ARG A 43 10.55 12.18 15.99
N PHE A 44 10.86 10.99 15.47
CA PHE A 44 9.91 10.14 14.75
C PHE A 44 9.87 8.76 15.40
N ALA A 45 8.67 8.25 15.57
CA ALA A 45 8.42 6.89 16.05
C ALA A 45 7.51 6.18 15.06
N LYS A 46 7.45 4.86 15.14
CA LYS A 46 6.50 4.08 14.35
C LYS A 46 5.07 4.55 14.61
N GLU A 47 4.33 4.78 13.53
CA GLU A 47 2.90 5.07 13.61
C GLU A 47 2.11 3.83 14.07
N LYS A 48 1.16 4.03 14.97
CA LYS A 48 0.30 2.94 15.44
C LYS A 48 -0.63 2.47 14.32
N GLY A 49 -0.65 1.15 14.10
CA GLY A 49 -1.60 0.51 13.19
C GLY A 49 -1.25 0.61 11.71
N PHE A 50 -0.10 1.23 11.37
CA PHE A 50 0.37 1.30 9.99
C PHE A 50 1.90 1.20 9.93
N ALA A 51 2.40 0.22 9.23
CA ALA A 51 3.82 0.03 9.03
C ALA A 51 4.16 0.09 7.53
N LYS A 52 5.21 0.83 7.20
CA LYS A 52 5.74 0.96 5.84
C LYS A 52 7.13 0.36 5.81
N ILE A 53 7.47 -0.36 4.74
CA ILE A 53 8.85 -0.83 4.54
C ILE A 53 9.75 0.24 3.90
N LYS A 54 9.17 1.33 3.37
CA LYS A 54 9.90 2.50 2.90
C LYS A 54 9.34 3.74 3.57
N ASN A 55 10.18 4.45 4.29
CA ASN A 55 9.83 5.69 4.97
C ASN A 55 10.75 6.82 4.53
N PHE A 56 10.19 8.00 4.40
CA PHE A 56 10.94 9.25 4.28
C PHE A 56 10.61 10.15 5.47
N PHE A 57 11.63 10.72 6.08
CA PHE A 57 11.52 11.63 7.21
C PHE A 57 12.12 12.98 6.81
N GLU A 58 11.28 13.99 6.73
CA GLU A 58 11.75 15.36 6.52
C GLU A 58 12.42 15.85 7.80
N LEU A 59 13.61 16.37 7.66
CA LEU A 59 14.41 16.84 8.78
C LEU A 59 14.40 18.36 8.86
N ALA A 60 14.43 18.87 10.09
CA ALA A 60 14.57 20.29 10.36
C ALA A 60 15.87 20.85 9.72
N PRO A 61 15.92 22.14 9.42
CA PRO A 61 17.17 22.80 9.03
C PRO A 61 18.26 22.57 10.08
N ASP A 62 19.52 22.51 9.65
CA ASP A 62 20.70 22.39 10.52
C ASP A 62 20.87 21.06 11.28
N VAL A 63 20.16 20.00 10.93
CA VAL A 63 20.43 18.65 11.49
C VAL A 63 21.88 18.26 11.21
N ARG A 64 22.60 17.90 12.28
CA ARG A 64 24.01 17.48 12.24
C ARG A 64 24.25 16.08 12.78
N LYS A 65 23.25 15.52 13.47
CA LYS A 65 23.34 14.18 14.01
C LYS A 65 21.99 13.50 13.94
N ILE A 66 21.97 12.27 13.44
CA ILE A 66 20.78 11.42 13.40
C ILE A 66 21.07 10.17 14.22
N THR A 67 20.12 9.76 15.05
CA THR A 67 20.18 8.51 15.81
C THR A 67 18.95 7.70 15.52
N ILE A 68 19.13 6.42 15.14
CA ILE A 68 18.08 5.46 14.91
C ILE A 68 18.21 4.37 15.97
N ASP A 69 17.23 4.27 16.85
CA ASP A 69 17.13 3.23 17.85
C ASP A 69 16.15 2.16 17.38
N LEU A 70 16.64 0.97 17.11
CA LEU A 70 15.82 -0.21 16.84
C LEU A 70 15.36 -0.79 18.19
N LYS A 71 14.05 -0.94 18.36
CA LYS A 71 13.46 -1.39 19.62
C LYS A 71 13.18 -2.88 19.65
N SER A 72 13.07 -3.51 18.49
CA SER A 72 12.90 -4.96 18.34
C SER A 72 14.14 -5.62 17.74
N PRO A 73 14.51 -6.83 18.18
CA PRO A 73 15.59 -7.60 17.58
C PRO A 73 15.25 -8.10 16.15
N LYS A 74 13.99 -8.01 15.74
CA LYS A 74 13.55 -8.38 14.40
C LYS A 74 13.67 -7.24 13.40
N ASP A 75 13.82 -6.00 13.89
CA ASP A 75 13.93 -4.84 13.01
C ASP A 75 15.30 -4.81 12.35
N SER A 76 15.30 -4.69 11.03
CA SER A 76 16.51 -4.54 10.24
C SER A 76 16.31 -3.56 9.09
N ILE A 77 17.31 -2.72 8.88
CA ILE A 77 17.35 -1.73 7.81
C ILE A 77 18.10 -2.35 6.63
N SER A 78 17.48 -2.34 5.45
CA SER A 78 18.10 -2.78 4.20
C SER A 78 18.85 -1.66 3.50
N GLU A 79 18.35 -0.43 3.59
CA GLU A 79 18.96 0.73 2.97
C GLU A 79 18.70 2.00 3.79
N LEU A 80 19.70 2.89 3.83
CA LEU A 80 19.64 4.14 4.53
C LEU A 80 20.30 5.24 3.69
N ASN A 81 19.53 6.30 3.36
CA ASN A 81 20.04 7.44 2.61
C ASN A 81 19.76 8.73 3.35
N VAL A 82 20.76 9.58 3.44
CA VAL A 82 20.64 10.94 3.98
C VAL A 82 20.75 11.94 2.85
N PHE A 83 19.80 12.83 2.76
CA PHE A 83 19.73 13.87 1.73
C PHE A 83 20.07 15.24 2.35
N GLY A 84 20.77 16.07 1.59
CA GLY A 84 20.96 17.49 1.93
C GLY A 84 19.66 18.28 1.78
N GLN A 85 19.75 19.58 2.05
CA GLN A 85 18.67 20.52 1.75
C GLN A 85 18.51 20.67 0.23
N GLY A 86 17.28 20.74 -0.26
CA GLY A 86 16.99 20.93 -1.68
C GLY A 86 15.86 20.01 -2.20
N THR A 87 15.73 19.94 -3.52
CA THR A 87 14.75 19.06 -4.17
C THR A 87 15.19 17.62 -4.10
N LEU A 88 14.29 16.75 -3.66
CA LEU A 88 14.54 15.31 -3.62
C LEU A 88 14.62 14.71 -5.04
N PRO A 89 15.50 13.74 -5.26
CA PRO A 89 15.46 12.95 -6.48
C PRO A 89 14.10 12.27 -6.68
N ALA A 90 13.62 12.19 -7.92
CA ALA A 90 12.32 11.57 -8.25
C ALA A 90 12.21 10.09 -7.82
N SER A 91 13.34 9.41 -7.65
CA SER A 91 13.41 8.03 -7.17
C SER A 91 13.15 7.88 -5.65
N VAL A 92 13.15 8.97 -4.89
CA VAL A 92 12.88 8.93 -3.46
C VAL A 92 11.37 8.83 -3.23
N GLN A 93 10.95 7.71 -2.68
CA GLN A 93 9.54 7.42 -2.44
C GLN A 93 9.07 8.03 -1.11
N VAL A 94 8.25 9.06 -1.22
CA VAL A 94 7.59 9.72 -0.07
C VAL A 94 6.14 9.24 0.01
N TRP A 95 5.91 8.18 0.76
CA TRP A 95 4.61 7.54 0.86
C TRP A 95 3.70 8.22 1.88
N GLU A 96 2.52 8.55 1.44
CA GLU A 96 1.39 8.97 2.29
C GLU A 96 0.65 7.75 2.86
N ASN A 97 -0.09 7.94 3.93
CA ASN A 97 -1.00 6.91 4.42
C ASN A 97 -2.20 6.77 3.47
N PRO A 98 -2.80 5.57 3.36
CA PRO A 98 -4.00 5.40 2.56
C PRO A 98 -5.10 6.38 2.99
N ALA A 99 -5.80 6.94 2.02
CA ALA A 99 -6.89 7.87 2.28
C ALA A 99 -7.98 7.22 3.16
N LYS A 100 -8.63 8.04 3.97
CA LYS A 100 -9.80 7.58 4.76
C LYS A 100 -11.01 7.26 3.88
N ARG A 101 -11.07 7.85 2.69
CA ARG A 101 -12.06 7.61 1.66
C ARG A 101 -11.39 7.58 0.30
N ALA A 102 -11.67 6.55 -0.49
CA ALA A 102 -11.17 6.39 -1.85
C ALA A 102 -12.24 6.78 -2.88
N ASP A 103 -11.84 7.44 -3.96
CA ASP A 103 -12.68 7.55 -5.15
C ASP A 103 -12.69 6.20 -5.90
N LEU A 104 -11.52 5.58 -5.99
CA LEU A 104 -11.29 4.28 -6.63
C LEU A 104 -10.51 3.36 -5.72
N MET A 105 -10.95 2.12 -5.60
CA MET A 105 -10.18 1.03 -4.99
C MET A 105 -9.90 -0.04 -6.04
N VAL A 106 -8.63 -0.39 -6.18
CA VAL A 106 -8.20 -1.56 -6.95
C VAL A 106 -7.92 -2.69 -5.97
N VAL A 107 -8.55 -3.84 -6.18
CA VAL A 107 -8.29 -5.05 -5.39
C VAL A 107 -7.57 -6.05 -6.27
N SER A 108 -6.29 -6.22 -6.02
CA SER A 108 -5.36 -7.08 -6.75
C SER A 108 -5.07 -8.37 -5.98
N ALA A 109 -4.84 -9.47 -6.69
CA ALA A 109 -4.49 -10.73 -6.05
C ALA A 109 -3.01 -10.75 -5.61
N HIS A 110 -2.09 -10.39 -6.50
CA HIS A 110 -0.65 -10.47 -6.27
C HIS A 110 0.07 -9.15 -6.59
N GLU A 111 1.34 -9.09 -6.28
CA GLU A 111 2.22 -7.94 -6.43
C GLU A 111 2.89 -7.88 -7.82
N ASP A 112 2.18 -7.69 -8.84
CA ASP A 112 2.51 -7.42 -10.24
C ASP A 112 1.24 -7.23 -11.07
N ASP A 113 0.12 -7.74 -10.59
CA ASP A 113 -1.17 -7.66 -11.24
C ASP A 113 -1.61 -6.20 -11.47
N GLU A 114 -1.22 -5.28 -10.58
CA GLU A 114 -1.53 -3.85 -10.72
C GLU A 114 -0.91 -3.25 -11.97
N LEU A 115 0.26 -3.73 -12.37
CA LEU A 115 0.92 -3.33 -13.61
C LEU A 115 0.36 -4.06 -14.81
N LEU A 116 0.17 -5.39 -14.68
CA LEU A 116 -0.26 -6.26 -15.78
C LEU A 116 -1.70 -5.98 -16.22
N TRP A 117 -2.62 -5.79 -15.28
CA TRP A 117 -4.06 -5.74 -15.54
C TRP A 117 -4.68 -4.36 -15.30
N PHE A 118 -4.10 -3.56 -14.41
CA PHE A 118 -4.63 -2.26 -14.02
C PHE A 118 -3.68 -1.09 -14.30
N GLY A 119 -2.56 -1.36 -15.02
CA GLY A 119 -1.50 -0.38 -15.33
C GLY A 119 -1.95 0.84 -16.14
N GLY A 120 -3.07 0.75 -16.85
CA GLY A 120 -3.70 1.93 -17.47
C GLY A 120 -4.71 2.61 -16.55
N THR A 121 -5.47 1.83 -15.76
CA THR A 121 -6.51 2.35 -14.88
C THR A 121 -5.92 3.19 -13.74
N ILE A 122 -4.92 2.65 -13.06
CA ILE A 122 -4.34 3.30 -11.87
C ILE A 122 -3.79 4.69 -12.20
N PRO A 123 -2.85 4.88 -13.14
CA PRO A 123 -2.29 6.21 -13.42
C PRO A 123 -3.32 7.17 -14.01
N THR A 124 -4.25 6.68 -14.83
CA THR A 124 -5.33 7.53 -15.36
C THR A 124 -6.14 8.17 -14.25
N TYR A 125 -6.50 7.41 -13.22
CA TYR A 125 -7.30 7.97 -12.12
C TYR A 125 -6.44 8.67 -11.07
N ALA A 126 -5.28 8.13 -10.72
CA ALA A 126 -4.43 8.72 -9.69
C ALA A 126 -3.78 10.04 -10.14
N VAL A 127 -3.35 10.12 -11.41
CA VAL A 127 -2.59 11.27 -11.94
C VAL A 127 -3.48 12.15 -12.82
N GLU A 128 -3.97 11.61 -13.95
CA GLU A 128 -4.71 12.42 -14.93
C GLU A 128 -6.05 12.96 -14.40
N ARG A 129 -6.68 12.21 -13.49
CA ARG A 129 -7.97 12.58 -12.90
C ARG A 129 -7.86 13.07 -11.46
N GLU A 130 -6.67 13.07 -10.88
CA GLU A 130 -6.39 13.51 -9.50
C GLU A 130 -7.33 12.89 -8.46
N LYS A 131 -7.61 11.57 -8.64
CA LYS A 131 -8.49 10.81 -7.76
C LYS A 131 -7.72 10.13 -6.64
N SER A 132 -8.37 10.01 -5.49
CA SER A 132 -7.86 9.20 -4.40
C SER A 132 -7.98 7.71 -4.77
N VAL A 133 -6.85 7.09 -5.12
CA VAL A 133 -6.77 5.68 -5.51
C VAL A 133 -6.12 4.87 -4.40
N VAL A 134 -6.84 3.91 -3.85
CA VAL A 134 -6.32 2.92 -2.91
C VAL A 134 -6.09 1.61 -3.64
N VAL A 135 -4.86 1.11 -3.62
CA VAL A 135 -4.54 -0.22 -4.16
C VAL A 135 -4.38 -1.19 -2.98
N ALA A 136 -5.13 -2.29 -3.03
CA ALA A 136 -5.11 -3.32 -2.01
C ALA A 136 -4.81 -4.68 -2.64
N TYR A 137 -3.95 -5.44 -1.99
CA TYR A 137 -3.54 -6.78 -2.42
C TYR A 137 -4.14 -7.85 -1.52
N MET A 138 -4.43 -9.02 -2.08
CA MET A 138 -4.81 -10.18 -1.29
C MET A 138 -3.58 -10.84 -0.68
N SER A 139 -2.54 -11.06 -1.47
CA SER A 139 -1.29 -11.64 -0.98
C SER A 139 -0.39 -10.63 -0.27
N GLY A 140 0.37 -11.12 0.67
CA GLY A 140 1.38 -10.38 1.41
C GLY A 140 2.74 -10.99 1.21
N ALA A 141 3.29 -10.89 0.02
CA ALA A 141 4.50 -11.56 -0.37
C ALA A 141 5.77 -11.10 0.37
N SER A 142 6.90 -11.67 -0.04
CA SER A 142 8.21 -11.38 0.53
C SER A 142 8.58 -9.89 0.48
N ALA A 143 9.54 -9.48 1.29
CA ALA A 143 10.03 -8.09 1.30
C ALA A 143 10.54 -7.63 -0.07
N ALA A 144 11.13 -8.53 -0.88
CA ALA A 144 11.57 -8.22 -2.24
C ALA A 144 10.37 -7.86 -3.13
N ARG A 145 9.34 -8.71 -3.18
CA ARG A 145 8.11 -8.46 -3.95
C ARG A 145 7.41 -7.17 -3.52
N ARG A 146 7.36 -6.89 -2.22
CA ARG A 146 6.82 -5.61 -1.71
C ARG A 146 7.61 -4.41 -2.18
N SER A 147 8.93 -4.50 -2.29
CA SER A 147 9.74 -3.42 -2.84
C SER A 147 9.49 -3.21 -4.33
N GLU A 148 9.28 -4.28 -5.09
CA GLU A 148 8.95 -4.25 -6.52
C GLU A 148 7.59 -3.57 -6.73
N LEU A 149 6.54 -4.00 -6.02
CA LEU A 149 5.22 -3.37 -6.12
C LEU A 149 5.23 -1.89 -5.74
N LEU A 150 5.98 -1.50 -4.69
CA LEU A 150 6.12 -0.09 -4.32
C LEU A 150 6.80 0.72 -5.41
N ASN A 151 7.82 0.17 -6.08
CA ASN A 151 8.44 0.81 -7.22
C ASN A 151 7.44 0.96 -8.38
N GLY A 152 6.70 -0.09 -8.72
CA GLY A 152 5.68 -0.07 -9.77
C GLY A 152 4.62 1.00 -9.51
N LEU A 153 4.02 1.00 -8.32
CA LEU A 153 3.01 1.98 -7.92
C LEU A 153 3.56 3.42 -7.94
N TRP A 154 4.80 3.62 -7.48
CA TRP A 154 5.43 4.94 -7.50
C TRP A 154 5.60 5.48 -8.91
N HIS A 155 6.01 4.63 -9.85
CA HIS A 155 6.13 4.98 -11.26
C HIS A 155 4.77 5.21 -11.94
N MET A 156 3.71 4.57 -11.45
CA MET A 156 2.33 4.87 -11.90
C MET A 156 1.73 6.12 -11.26
N GLY A 157 2.52 6.89 -10.49
CA GLY A 157 2.07 8.13 -9.87
C GLY A 157 1.27 7.94 -8.58
N VAL A 158 1.13 6.73 -8.05
CA VAL A 158 0.49 6.49 -6.75
C VAL A 158 1.39 6.99 -5.64
N ARG A 159 0.82 7.77 -4.73
CA ARG A 159 1.54 8.31 -3.55
C ARG A 159 1.00 7.77 -2.23
N GLN A 160 -0.18 7.18 -2.25
CA GLN A 160 -0.75 6.50 -1.09
C GLN A 160 -0.16 5.09 -0.97
N TYR A 161 0.34 4.76 0.22
CA TYR A 161 0.92 3.45 0.47
C TYR A 161 -0.15 2.35 0.31
N PRO A 162 0.13 1.26 -0.42
CA PRO A 162 -0.85 0.22 -0.68
C PRO A 162 -1.22 -0.56 0.58
N VAL A 163 -2.36 -1.23 0.55
CA VAL A 163 -2.80 -2.12 1.60
C VAL A 163 -2.37 -3.55 1.25
N ILE A 164 -1.48 -4.10 2.05
CA ILE A 164 -0.94 -5.45 1.85
C ILE A 164 -1.81 -6.45 2.60
N GLY A 165 -2.23 -7.50 1.90
CA GLY A 165 -3.11 -8.53 2.43
C GLY A 165 -2.40 -9.59 3.27
N PRO A 166 -3.17 -10.37 4.03
CA PRO A 166 -2.64 -11.36 4.96
C PRO A 166 -2.54 -12.78 4.37
N PHE A 167 -2.78 -12.95 3.06
CA PHE A 167 -2.79 -14.27 2.44
C PHE A 167 -1.42 -14.58 1.84
N GLY A 168 -1.04 -15.85 1.83
CA GLY A 168 0.15 -16.32 1.13
C GLY A 168 -0.08 -16.34 -0.38
N ASP A 169 0.98 -16.20 -1.14
CA ASP A 169 0.95 -16.44 -2.57
C ASP A 169 0.59 -17.92 -2.81
N ALA A 170 -0.44 -18.15 -3.61
CA ALA A 170 -1.00 -19.47 -3.85
C ALA A 170 -1.35 -19.62 -5.33
N TYR A 171 -0.78 -20.64 -5.96
CA TYR A 171 -1.05 -20.96 -7.35
C TYR A 171 -1.97 -22.17 -7.50
N SER A 172 -3.08 -21.99 -8.18
CA SER A 172 -3.96 -23.04 -8.69
C SER A 172 -4.88 -22.44 -9.76
N THR A 173 -5.30 -23.20 -10.72
CA THR A 173 -6.39 -22.82 -11.65
C THR A 173 -7.77 -23.09 -11.06
N ASN A 174 -7.85 -23.85 -9.97
CA ASN A 174 -9.08 -24.17 -9.27
C ASN A 174 -9.34 -23.23 -8.09
N MET A 175 -10.38 -22.43 -8.18
CA MET A 175 -10.82 -21.51 -7.14
C MET A 175 -11.06 -22.19 -5.79
N ALA A 176 -11.58 -23.44 -5.79
CA ALA A 176 -11.84 -24.17 -4.56
C ALA A 176 -10.57 -24.46 -3.76
N VAL A 177 -9.46 -24.75 -4.43
CA VAL A 177 -8.15 -24.97 -3.79
C VAL A 177 -7.67 -23.70 -3.12
N ILE A 178 -7.83 -22.54 -3.75
CA ILE A 178 -7.44 -21.26 -3.17
C ILE A 178 -8.33 -20.91 -1.97
N TYR A 179 -9.64 -21.13 -2.07
CA TYR A 179 -10.54 -20.94 -0.93
C TYR A 179 -10.25 -21.87 0.24
N ASP A 180 -9.80 -23.08 -0.02
CA ASP A 180 -9.38 -24.03 1.03
C ASP A 180 -8.13 -23.51 1.77
N GLN A 181 -7.16 -22.96 1.03
CA GLN A 181 -5.94 -22.39 1.60
C GLN A 181 -6.16 -21.05 2.33
N TRP A 182 -6.92 -20.14 1.73
CA TRP A 182 -7.13 -18.79 2.25
C TRP A 182 -8.28 -18.69 3.26
N GLY A 183 -9.26 -19.60 3.18
CA GLY A 183 -10.49 -19.57 3.96
C GLY A 183 -11.52 -18.59 3.39
N ARG A 184 -12.64 -19.08 2.85
CA ARG A 184 -13.67 -18.25 2.20
C ARG A 184 -14.12 -17.08 3.08
N GLU A 185 -14.47 -17.37 4.33
CA GLU A 185 -14.94 -16.33 5.26
C GLU A 185 -13.84 -15.34 5.65
N ARG A 186 -12.60 -15.79 5.72
CA ARG A 186 -11.43 -14.91 5.97
C ARG A 186 -11.19 -13.96 4.80
N VAL A 187 -11.32 -14.46 3.56
CA VAL A 187 -11.22 -13.65 2.34
C VAL A 187 -12.32 -12.60 2.31
N ARG A 188 -13.57 -12.99 2.51
CA ARG A 188 -14.73 -12.08 2.56
C ARG A 188 -14.59 -11.03 3.67
N LYS A 189 -14.14 -11.44 4.85
CA LYS A 189 -13.89 -10.51 5.96
C LYS A 189 -12.83 -9.47 5.62
N TYR A 190 -11.77 -9.87 4.95
CA TYR A 190 -10.70 -8.95 4.52
C TYR A 190 -11.22 -7.93 3.51
N VAL A 191 -11.82 -8.39 2.40
CA VAL A 191 -12.33 -7.50 1.34
C VAL A 191 -13.45 -6.58 1.87
N MET A 192 -14.37 -7.12 2.70
CA MET A 192 -15.41 -6.31 3.34
C MET A 192 -14.79 -5.23 4.24
N GLY A 193 -13.74 -5.59 4.97
CA GLY A 193 -12.99 -4.64 5.81
C GLY A 193 -12.38 -3.52 4.99
N LEU A 194 -11.80 -3.82 3.82
CA LEU A 194 -11.27 -2.82 2.89
C LEU A 194 -12.37 -1.85 2.43
N ILE A 195 -13.49 -2.39 1.93
CA ILE A 195 -14.59 -1.57 1.40
C ILE A 195 -15.18 -0.67 2.49
N ARG A 196 -15.47 -1.19 3.67
CA ARG A 196 -16.05 -0.39 4.76
C ARG A 196 -15.08 0.62 5.36
N ARG A 197 -13.78 0.28 5.43
CA ARG A 197 -12.76 1.17 5.96
C ARG A 197 -12.46 2.33 5.02
N TYR A 198 -12.27 2.04 3.74
CA TYR A 198 -11.83 3.04 2.75
C TYR A 198 -12.98 3.65 1.95
N LYS A 199 -14.18 3.11 2.07
CA LYS A 199 -15.42 3.67 1.50
C LYS A 199 -15.30 4.07 0.02
N PRO A 200 -14.85 3.18 -0.87
CA PRO A 200 -14.63 3.51 -2.27
C PRO A 200 -15.95 3.78 -2.99
N ASP A 201 -15.95 4.80 -3.84
CA ASP A 201 -17.08 5.03 -4.76
C ASP A 201 -17.10 3.96 -5.87
N VAL A 202 -15.92 3.58 -6.35
CA VAL A 202 -15.73 2.58 -7.40
C VAL A 202 -14.75 1.50 -6.93
N VAL A 203 -15.05 0.25 -7.23
CA VAL A 203 -14.13 -0.89 -7.06
C VAL A 203 -13.78 -1.45 -8.42
N VAL A 204 -12.50 -1.72 -8.65
CA VAL A 204 -11.97 -2.42 -9.83
C VAL A 204 -11.22 -3.65 -9.36
N THR A 205 -11.41 -4.78 -10.02
CA THR A 205 -10.76 -6.04 -9.67
C THR A 205 -10.65 -6.97 -10.87
N HIS A 206 -10.13 -8.15 -10.65
CA HIS A 206 -9.90 -9.22 -11.63
C HIS A 206 -11.16 -9.69 -12.35
N ASP A 207 -10.95 -10.42 -13.45
CA ASP A 207 -12.00 -11.15 -14.16
C ASP A 207 -12.55 -12.31 -13.31
N ARG A 208 -13.83 -12.64 -13.49
CA ARG A 208 -14.47 -13.78 -12.81
C ARG A 208 -13.86 -15.13 -13.21
N GLY A 209 -13.39 -15.24 -14.46
CA GLY A 209 -12.68 -16.40 -14.97
C GLY A 209 -11.23 -16.46 -14.51
N GLY A 210 -10.74 -15.38 -13.91
CA GLY A 210 -9.35 -15.13 -13.58
C GLY A 210 -8.51 -14.98 -14.84
N GLU A 211 -7.67 -13.98 -14.91
CA GLU A 211 -6.72 -13.84 -16.03
C GLU A 211 -5.91 -15.12 -16.12
N TYR A 212 -5.74 -15.63 -17.34
CA TYR A 212 -5.16 -16.96 -17.65
C TYR A 212 -5.66 -18.13 -16.75
N GLY A 213 -6.87 -17.98 -16.19
CA GLY A 213 -7.50 -19.03 -15.37
C GLY A 213 -7.00 -19.10 -13.92
N HIS A 214 -6.23 -18.11 -13.43
CA HIS A 214 -5.62 -18.12 -12.11
C HIS A 214 -6.66 -18.14 -10.99
N GLY A 215 -6.58 -19.11 -10.09
CA GLY A 215 -7.56 -19.32 -9.03
C GLY A 215 -7.63 -18.20 -7.99
N ALA A 216 -6.48 -17.58 -7.65
CA ALA A 216 -6.46 -16.45 -6.73
C ALA A 216 -7.15 -15.20 -7.32
N HIS A 217 -7.03 -14.97 -8.64
CA HIS A 217 -7.78 -13.90 -9.32
C HIS A 217 -9.29 -14.17 -9.28
N LYS A 218 -9.72 -15.43 -9.53
CA LYS A 218 -11.12 -15.84 -9.40
C LYS A 218 -11.68 -15.61 -8.00
N VAL A 219 -10.88 -15.97 -6.96
CA VAL A 219 -11.26 -15.76 -5.55
C VAL A 219 -11.36 -14.27 -5.23
N THR A 220 -10.42 -13.46 -5.73
CA THR A 220 -10.42 -12.01 -5.52
C THR A 220 -11.64 -11.36 -6.17
N ALA A 221 -11.98 -11.74 -7.41
CA ALA A 221 -13.17 -11.29 -8.10
C ALA A 221 -14.46 -11.72 -7.39
N ASP A 222 -14.61 -13.01 -7.04
CA ASP A 222 -15.79 -13.55 -6.33
C ASP A 222 -16.02 -12.84 -4.99
N ALA A 223 -14.96 -12.68 -4.20
CA ALA A 223 -15.06 -11.99 -2.93
C ALA A 223 -15.40 -10.50 -3.09
N SER A 224 -14.84 -9.83 -4.09
CA SER A 224 -15.14 -8.42 -4.37
C SER A 224 -16.59 -8.22 -4.77
N VAL A 225 -17.13 -9.08 -5.66
CA VAL A 225 -18.54 -9.05 -6.03
C VAL A 225 -19.43 -9.24 -4.81
N TYR A 226 -19.21 -10.32 -4.05
CA TYR A 226 -19.97 -10.58 -2.82
C TYR A 226 -19.93 -9.40 -1.85
N CYS A 227 -18.74 -8.82 -1.62
CA CYS A 227 -18.58 -7.76 -0.66
C CYS A 227 -19.18 -6.42 -1.13
N VAL A 228 -19.11 -6.10 -2.42
CA VAL A 228 -19.76 -4.91 -2.98
C VAL A 228 -21.28 -4.99 -2.83
N GLU A 229 -21.88 -6.15 -3.12
CA GLU A 229 -23.33 -6.37 -2.97
C GLU A 229 -23.80 -6.30 -1.52
N ASN A 230 -22.94 -6.64 -0.56
CA ASN A 230 -23.30 -6.79 0.85
C ASN A 230 -22.72 -5.70 1.78
N ALA A 231 -21.89 -4.80 1.31
CA ALA A 231 -21.20 -3.82 2.18
C ALA A 231 -22.16 -2.83 2.86
N ALA A 232 -23.31 -2.56 2.25
CA ALA A 232 -24.36 -1.73 2.82
C ALA A 232 -25.23 -2.45 3.87
N ASN A 233 -25.20 -3.79 3.92
CA ASN A 233 -26.01 -4.56 4.87
C ASN A 233 -25.29 -4.68 6.23
N PRO A 234 -25.80 -4.04 7.31
CA PRO A 234 -25.15 -4.08 8.61
C PRO A 234 -25.15 -5.45 9.27
N SER A 235 -26.04 -6.36 8.86
CA SER A 235 -26.11 -7.72 9.41
C SER A 235 -25.02 -8.64 8.86
N VAL A 236 -24.38 -8.27 7.74
CA VAL A 236 -23.26 -9.02 7.18
C VAL A 236 -21.96 -8.53 7.82
N LEU A 237 -21.24 -9.43 8.50
CA LEU A 237 -20.04 -9.10 9.26
C LEU A 237 -20.23 -7.87 10.19
N PRO A 238 -21.15 -7.95 11.17
CA PRO A 238 -21.62 -6.80 11.96
C PRO A 238 -20.49 -6.09 12.71
N ALA A 239 -19.48 -6.80 13.19
CA ALA A 239 -18.33 -6.20 13.85
C ALA A 239 -17.53 -5.22 12.94
N LEU A 240 -17.46 -5.51 11.64
CA LEU A 240 -16.85 -4.59 10.67
C LEU A 240 -17.76 -3.39 10.39
N CYS A 241 -19.08 -3.58 10.46
CA CYS A 241 -20.03 -2.48 10.35
C CYS A 241 -19.98 -1.55 11.56
N GLU A 242 -19.87 -2.12 12.75
CA GLU A 242 -19.66 -1.35 13.99
C GLU A 242 -18.36 -0.53 13.95
N ALA A 243 -17.26 -1.13 13.48
CA ALA A 243 -15.95 -0.48 13.43
C ALA A 243 -15.86 0.63 12.38
N TYR A 244 -16.46 0.46 11.20
CA TYR A 244 -16.24 1.33 10.04
C TYR A 244 -17.52 1.94 9.44
N GLY A 245 -18.70 1.46 9.84
CA GLY A 245 -19.98 1.79 9.22
C GLY A 245 -20.28 0.97 7.97
N ALA A 246 -21.56 0.93 7.57
CA ALA A 246 -21.99 0.37 6.30
C ALA A 246 -21.56 1.29 5.14
N TRP A 247 -21.39 0.72 3.94
CA TRP A 247 -21.01 1.51 2.77
C TRP A 247 -21.66 0.96 1.49
N THR A 248 -22.14 1.84 0.64
CA THR A 248 -22.64 1.50 -0.69
C THR A 248 -21.62 1.88 -1.75
N VAL A 249 -21.04 0.88 -2.41
CA VAL A 249 -20.18 1.07 -3.59
C VAL A 249 -21.06 1.44 -4.76
N LYS A 250 -20.74 2.48 -5.52
CA LYS A 250 -21.55 2.97 -6.65
C LYS A 250 -21.38 2.11 -7.90
N LYS A 251 -20.16 1.61 -8.15
CA LYS A 251 -19.82 0.81 -9.33
C LYS A 251 -18.75 -0.23 -9.01
N LEU A 252 -18.91 -1.41 -9.61
CA LEU A 252 -17.89 -2.46 -9.64
C LEU A 252 -17.52 -2.73 -11.08
N TYR A 253 -16.24 -2.69 -11.39
CA TYR A 253 -15.69 -3.08 -12.68
C TYR A 253 -14.82 -4.31 -12.53
N LEU A 254 -15.05 -5.28 -13.39
CA LEU A 254 -14.23 -6.49 -13.51
C LEU A 254 -13.34 -6.34 -14.75
N HIS A 255 -12.08 -6.74 -14.64
CA HIS A 255 -11.20 -6.81 -15.79
C HIS A 255 -11.80 -7.76 -16.85
N MET A 256 -11.63 -7.45 -18.13
CA MET A 256 -12.18 -8.21 -19.26
C MET A 256 -13.72 -8.38 -19.27
N GLY A 257 -14.46 -7.56 -18.51
CA GLY A 257 -15.92 -7.54 -18.60
C GLY A 257 -16.40 -7.13 -19.99
N GLU A 258 -17.44 -7.80 -20.51
CA GLU A 258 -17.96 -7.54 -21.86
C GLU A 258 -19.07 -6.48 -21.90
N GLU A 259 -19.76 -6.28 -20.77
CA GLU A 259 -20.88 -5.35 -20.65
C GLU A 259 -20.45 -4.04 -19.99
N ASN A 260 -20.99 -2.92 -20.47
CA ASN A 260 -20.74 -1.59 -19.92
C ASN A 260 -19.24 -1.23 -19.80
N VAL A 261 -18.45 -1.65 -20.78
CA VAL A 261 -17.00 -1.50 -20.75
C VAL A 261 -16.56 -0.05 -20.78
N ILE A 262 -15.55 0.27 -19.99
CA ILE A 262 -14.78 1.50 -20.11
C ILE A 262 -13.62 1.21 -21.06
N ARG A 263 -13.60 1.87 -22.20
CA ARG A 263 -12.47 1.81 -23.13
C ARG A 263 -11.52 2.95 -22.83
N MET A 264 -10.27 2.61 -22.63
CA MET A 264 -9.18 3.57 -22.46
C MET A 264 -8.45 3.74 -23.79
N ASP A 265 -8.08 4.97 -24.11
CA ASP A 265 -7.27 5.24 -25.30
C ASP A 265 -5.78 5.11 -24.93
N TRP A 266 -5.19 4.01 -25.33
CA TRP A 266 -3.78 3.70 -25.09
C TRP A 266 -2.82 4.53 -25.97
N ASN A 267 -3.33 5.30 -26.92
CA ASN A 267 -2.50 6.19 -27.76
C ASN A 267 -2.29 7.56 -27.11
N VAL A 268 -2.98 7.85 -26.03
CA VAL A 268 -2.79 9.09 -25.27
C VAL A 268 -1.72 8.84 -24.21
N PRO A 269 -0.56 9.50 -24.28
CA PRO A 269 0.46 9.39 -23.23
C PRO A 269 -0.09 9.86 -21.90
N LEU A 270 0.25 9.15 -20.82
CA LEU A 270 -0.02 9.58 -19.45
C LEU A 270 1.12 10.46 -18.95
N SER A 271 0.82 11.40 -18.07
CA SER A 271 1.80 12.35 -17.52
C SER A 271 2.59 11.80 -16.32
N ALA A 272 2.27 10.57 -15.88
CA ALA A 272 2.93 9.90 -14.76
C ALA A 272 4.29 9.29 -15.13
#